data_d351ccdf48c075bfa67d4b970ba9bc1c
#
_entry.id   d351ccdf48c075bfa67d4b970ba9bc1c
#
_cell.length_a   1.000
_cell.length_b   1.000
_cell.length_c   1.000
_cell.angle_alpha   90.00
_cell.angle_beta   90.00
_cell.angle_gamma   90.00
#
_symmetry.space_group_name_H-M   'P 1'
#
loop_
_entity.id
_entity.type
_entity.pdbx_description
1 polymer ?
#
loop_
_entity_poly.entity_id
_entity_poly.type
_entity_poly.pdbx_seq_one_letter_code
_entity_poly.pdbx_strand_id
1 'polypeptide(L)'
;MAWPPSSKSNHVSVDKFTVDPTLKVTMWAKSPMLYNPTNMDIDPYGRIWITEGVNYREKLGIRRNAGDRIVVLIDSDNDGIADQSKVFLQDPYLESPLGISVFDNQIVISQPPDIVVYTDINRDLKFDPKVDKKEVLLTGFNGRQHDHSLHSVTSGPDGKWYFNSGNCGAIFTDNSGKTFRMNTNYRGGASEKYFYTPTHELKGAKSDDGYVWTS
;
A
#
# COMPACT_ATOMS: atom_id res chain seq x y z
N MET A 1 -20.79 11.06 2.18
CA MET A 1 -20.75 12.29 1.36
C MET A 1 -19.81 12.05 0.21
N ALA A 2 -20.26 12.16 -1.03
CA ALA A 2 -19.36 12.07 -2.17
C ALA A 2 -18.42 13.28 -2.18
N TRP A 3 -17.16 13.08 -2.49
CA TRP A 3 -16.18 14.13 -2.70
C TRP A 3 -16.68 15.05 -3.82
N PRO A 4 -16.70 16.38 -3.63
CA PRO A 4 -17.09 17.26 -4.71
C PRO A 4 -16.12 17.07 -5.88
N PRO A 5 -16.61 16.88 -7.12
CA PRO A 5 -15.72 16.79 -8.26
C PRO A 5 -14.91 18.09 -8.32
N SER A 6 -13.59 17.96 -8.40
CA SER A 6 -12.75 19.12 -8.66
C SER A 6 -13.18 19.69 -10.00
N SER A 7 -13.51 20.96 -10.03
CA SER A 7 -14.08 21.65 -11.21
C SER A 7 -13.11 21.83 -12.38
N LYS A 8 -11.94 21.20 -12.32
CA LYS A 8 -11.00 21.07 -13.45
C LYS A 8 -10.39 19.68 -13.41
N SER A 9 -10.81 18.83 -14.33
CA SER A 9 -10.13 17.59 -14.65
C SER A 9 -8.73 17.94 -15.20
N ASN A 10 -7.71 17.86 -14.36
CA ASN A 10 -6.31 18.01 -14.79
C ASN A 10 -5.82 16.70 -15.43
N HIS A 11 -6.60 16.12 -16.34
CA HIS A 11 -6.16 14.96 -17.09
C HIS A 11 -5.03 15.36 -18.03
N VAL A 12 -3.87 14.76 -17.85
CA VAL A 12 -2.84 14.79 -18.89
C VAL A 12 -3.33 13.87 -20.00
N SER A 13 -3.55 14.44 -21.18
CA SER A 13 -3.95 13.65 -22.35
C SER A 13 -2.84 12.66 -22.74
N VAL A 14 -3.22 11.46 -23.19
CA VAL A 14 -2.27 10.40 -23.56
C VAL A 14 -1.35 10.82 -24.72
N ASP A 15 -1.78 11.71 -25.58
CA ASP A 15 -1.03 12.28 -26.71
C ASP A 15 0.15 13.17 -26.28
N LYS A 16 0.22 13.55 -24.99
CA LYS A 16 1.36 14.29 -24.45
C LYS A 16 2.55 13.40 -24.02
N PHE A 17 2.36 12.09 -24.06
CA PHE A 17 3.44 11.16 -23.76
C PHE A 17 4.27 10.87 -25.01
N THR A 18 5.57 11.07 -24.94
CA THR A 18 6.50 10.60 -25.96
C THR A 18 6.97 9.20 -25.59
N VAL A 19 6.66 8.22 -26.41
CA VAL A 19 7.01 6.82 -26.19
C VAL A 19 7.71 6.26 -27.43
N ASP A 20 8.38 5.13 -27.26
CA ASP A 20 8.93 4.36 -28.37
C ASP A 20 7.82 4.05 -29.40
N PRO A 21 8.08 4.10 -30.73
CA PRO A 21 7.07 3.84 -31.77
C PRO A 21 6.43 2.46 -31.71
N THR A 22 7.04 1.50 -31.01
CA THR A 22 6.51 0.15 -30.80
C THR A 22 5.54 0.06 -29.61
N LEU A 23 5.44 1.14 -28.81
CA LEU A 23 4.60 1.21 -27.62
C LEU A 23 3.37 2.10 -27.84
N LYS A 24 2.29 1.77 -27.16
CA LYS A 24 1.05 2.55 -27.12
C LYS A 24 0.74 2.92 -25.66
N VAL A 25 0.44 4.20 -25.41
CA VAL A 25 -0.08 4.66 -24.11
C VAL A 25 -1.61 4.66 -24.17
N THR A 26 -2.22 4.04 -23.16
CA THR A 26 -3.68 3.99 -23.01
C THR A 26 -4.05 4.49 -21.62
N MET A 27 -5.11 5.28 -21.50
CA MET A 27 -5.72 5.62 -20.23
C MET A 27 -6.56 4.43 -19.76
N TRP A 28 -5.96 3.54 -18.99
CA TRP A 28 -6.57 2.29 -18.57
C TRP A 28 -7.66 2.49 -17.52
N ALA A 29 -7.45 3.40 -16.54
CA ALA A 29 -8.45 3.75 -15.54
C ALA A 29 -8.28 5.20 -15.07
N LYS A 30 -9.37 5.81 -14.60
CA LYS A 30 -9.39 7.18 -14.06
C LYS A 30 -10.48 7.34 -13.01
N SER A 31 -10.44 8.48 -12.27
CA SER A 31 -11.55 8.84 -11.37
C SER A 31 -12.89 8.91 -12.15
N PRO A 32 -13.99 8.41 -11.59
CA PRO A 32 -14.19 8.06 -10.18
C PRO A 32 -13.90 6.59 -9.81
N MET A 33 -13.33 5.78 -10.71
CA MET A 33 -13.03 4.37 -10.44
C MET A 33 -12.04 4.19 -9.30
N LEU A 34 -11.08 5.12 -9.17
CA LEU A 34 -10.08 5.18 -8.12
C LEU A 34 -9.76 6.64 -7.75
N TYR A 35 -9.17 6.84 -6.59
CA TYR A 35 -8.71 8.15 -6.11
C TYR A 35 -7.33 8.05 -5.47
N ASN A 36 -6.42 8.93 -5.85
CA ASN A 36 -5.11 9.10 -5.24
C ASN A 36 -4.39 7.75 -4.97
N PRO A 37 -4.08 6.97 -6.03
CA PRO A 37 -3.44 5.67 -5.86
C PRO A 37 -2.02 5.85 -5.29
N THR A 38 -1.65 4.99 -4.33
CA THR A 38 -0.33 4.98 -3.70
C THR A 38 0.52 3.82 -4.18
N ASN A 39 -0.11 2.68 -4.46
CA ASN A 39 0.55 1.51 -4.99
C ASN A 39 -0.44 0.63 -5.75
N MET A 40 0.07 -0.30 -6.55
CA MET A 40 -0.74 -1.26 -7.28
C MET A 40 -0.01 -2.60 -7.45
N ASP A 41 -0.81 -3.66 -7.61
CA ASP A 41 -0.35 -4.98 -8.02
C ASP A 41 -1.36 -5.62 -8.98
N ILE A 42 -0.93 -6.64 -9.70
CA ILE A 42 -1.75 -7.33 -10.72
C ILE A 42 -1.88 -8.80 -10.33
N ASP A 43 -3.12 -9.27 -10.22
CA ASP A 43 -3.39 -10.67 -9.91
C ASP A 43 -3.31 -11.57 -11.16
N PRO A 44 -3.32 -12.91 -11.00
CA PRO A 44 -3.25 -13.86 -12.11
C PRO A 44 -4.40 -13.77 -13.13
N TYR A 45 -5.46 -13.04 -12.80
CA TYR A 45 -6.61 -12.83 -13.69
C TYR A 45 -6.53 -11.50 -14.45
N GLY A 46 -5.42 -10.75 -14.31
CA GLY A 46 -5.23 -9.46 -14.95
C GLY A 46 -5.96 -8.29 -14.27
N ARG A 47 -6.55 -8.52 -13.08
CA ARG A 47 -7.20 -7.44 -12.32
C ARG A 47 -6.15 -6.61 -11.60
N ILE A 48 -6.32 -5.29 -11.61
CA ILE A 48 -5.40 -4.38 -10.94
C ILE A 48 -5.95 -4.03 -9.57
N TRP A 49 -5.16 -4.35 -8.55
CA TRP A 49 -5.44 -4.03 -7.17
C TRP A 49 -4.70 -2.74 -6.79
N ILE A 50 -5.40 -1.83 -6.13
CA ILE A 50 -4.89 -0.49 -5.82
C ILE A 50 -5.13 -0.18 -4.36
N THR A 51 -4.11 0.36 -3.69
CA THR A 51 -4.26 1.09 -2.43
C THR A 51 -4.48 2.56 -2.70
N GLU A 52 -5.45 3.17 -2.02
CA GLU A 52 -5.71 4.60 -2.07
C GLU A 52 -5.13 5.32 -0.85
N GLY A 53 -4.60 6.52 -1.05
CA GLY A 53 -4.06 7.39 -0.01
C GLY A 53 -4.73 8.76 -0.02
N VAL A 54 -6.07 8.82 0.02
CA VAL A 54 -6.83 10.07 0.07
C VAL A 54 -6.59 10.83 1.38
N ASN A 55 -6.32 10.08 2.46
CA ASN A 55 -6.03 10.61 3.78
C ASN A 55 -4.53 10.89 4.02
N TYR A 56 -3.73 10.86 2.96
CA TYR A 56 -2.29 11.13 3.06
C TYR A 56 -2.01 12.50 3.69
N ARG A 57 -1.12 12.49 4.71
CA ARG A 57 -0.72 13.66 5.51
C ARG A 57 -1.87 14.30 6.28
N GLU A 58 -2.09 13.79 7.48
CA GLU A 58 -3.09 14.26 8.46
C GLU A 58 -3.08 15.78 8.69
N LYS A 59 -1.95 16.47 8.51
CA LYS A 59 -1.84 17.93 8.62
C LYS A 59 -2.81 18.70 7.73
N LEU A 60 -3.32 18.06 6.69
CA LEU A 60 -4.34 18.61 5.79
C LEU A 60 -5.77 18.23 6.23
N GLY A 61 -5.91 17.53 7.37
CA GLY A 61 -7.17 17.00 7.86
C GLY A 61 -7.57 15.68 7.18
N ILE A 62 -8.29 14.83 7.91
CA ILE A 62 -8.87 13.61 7.37
C ILE A 62 -9.92 13.97 6.33
N ARG A 63 -9.69 13.56 5.09
CA ARG A 63 -10.58 13.85 3.95
C ARG A 63 -11.68 12.81 3.78
N ARG A 64 -11.45 11.59 4.29
CA ARG A 64 -12.36 10.46 4.19
C ARG A 64 -12.44 9.73 5.54
N ASN A 65 -13.48 10.06 6.33
CA ASN A 65 -13.66 9.50 7.68
C ASN A 65 -13.86 7.98 7.70
N ALA A 66 -14.36 7.40 6.60
CA ALA A 66 -14.51 5.95 6.45
C ALA A 66 -13.15 5.23 6.21
N GLY A 67 -12.06 5.97 6.16
CA GLY A 67 -10.72 5.46 5.84
C GLY A 67 -10.45 5.34 4.35
N ASP A 68 -9.23 5.02 4.02
CA ASP A 68 -8.82 4.76 2.65
C ASP A 68 -9.32 3.40 2.16
N ARG A 69 -9.17 3.12 0.87
CA ARG A 69 -9.72 1.93 0.25
C ARG A 69 -8.63 1.08 -0.37
N ILE A 70 -8.92 -0.21 -0.45
CA ILE A 70 -8.32 -1.14 -1.40
C ILE A 70 -9.36 -1.38 -2.48
N VAL A 71 -8.99 -1.11 -3.73
CA VAL A 71 -9.90 -1.15 -4.89
C VAL A 71 -9.37 -2.16 -5.90
N VAL A 72 -10.29 -2.94 -6.47
CA VAL A 72 -10.01 -3.87 -7.57
C VAL A 72 -10.60 -3.30 -8.84
N LEU A 73 -9.77 -3.06 -9.83
CA LEU A 73 -10.17 -2.60 -11.16
C LEU A 73 -10.13 -3.78 -12.13
N ILE A 74 -11.14 -3.87 -12.96
CA ILE A 74 -11.35 -4.98 -13.89
C ILE A 74 -11.66 -4.42 -15.28
N ASP A 75 -11.00 -4.98 -16.26
CA ASP A 75 -11.32 -4.87 -17.68
C ASP A 75 -12.06 -6.16 -18.05
N SER A 76 -13.40 -6.11 -18.10
CA SER A 76 -14.21 -7.34 -18.22
C SER A 76 -14.43 -7.80 -19.65
N ASP A 77 -14.22 -6.92 -20.63
CA ASP A 77 -14.37 -7.22 -22.04
C ASP A 77 -13.02 -7.32 -22.79
N ASN A 78 -11.91 -7.11 -22.08
CA ASN A 78 -10.53 -7.17 -22.57
C ASN A 78 -10.23 -6.18 -23.70
N ASP A 79 -10.82 -4.98 -23.64
CA ASP A 79 -10.57 -3.92 -24.62
C ASP A 79 -9.34 -3.06 -24.26
N GLY A 80 -8.73 -3.28 -23.09
CA GLY A 80 -7.58 -2.54 -22.58
C GLY A 80 -7.97 -1.31 -21.77
N ILE A 81 -9.21 -1.23 -21.29
CA ILE A 81 -9.73 -0.15 -20.45
C ILE A 81 -10.55 -0.78 -19.32
N ALA A 82 -10.28 -0.40 -18.08
CA ALA A 82 -11.10 -0.89 -16.97
C ALA A 82 -12.54 -0.35 -17.05
N ASP A 83 -13.50 -1.24 -16.94
CA ASP A 83 -14.93 -0.94 -16.96
C ASP A 83 -15.61 -1.17 -15.61
N GLN A 84 -14.96 -1.88 -14.68
CA GLN A 84 -15.48 -2.14 -13.33
C GLN A 84 -14.51 -1.71 -12.26
N SER A 85 -15.06 -1.24 -11.14
CA SER A 85 -14.35 -0.90 -9.91
C SER A 85 -15.08 -1.49 -8.72
N LYS A 86 -14.41 -2.38 -7.97
CA LYS A 86 -14.93 -2.97 -6.73
C LYS A 86 -14.11 -2.50 -5.55
N VAL A 87 -14.77 -2.10 -4.47
CA VAL A 87 -14.12 -1.83 -3.19
C VAL A 87 -13.96 -3.15 -2.45
N PHE A 88 -12.73 -3.65 -2.37
CA PHE A 88 -12.40 -4.84 -1.59
C PHE A 88 -12.52 -4.54 -0.08
N LEU A 89 -11.92 -3.45 0.36
CA LEU A 89 -11.94 -3.03 1.75
C LEU A 89 -11.97 -1.50 1.84
N GLN A 90 -12.75 -0.98 2.75
CA GLN A 90 -12.67 0.38 3.25
C GLN A 90 -12.76 0.35 4.77
N ASP A 91 -11.77 0.91 5.46
CA ASP A 91 -11.67 0.84 6.90
C ASP A 91 -10.96 2.09 7.45
N PRO A 92 -11.44 2.71 8.54
CA PRO A 92 -10.77 3.83 9.19
C PRO A 92 -9.32 3.53 9.62
N TYR A 93 -8.98 2.26 9.79
CA TYR A 93 -7.61 1.81 10.05
C TYR A 93 -6.68 2.08 8.86
N LEU A 94 -7.19 2.07 7.63
CA LEU A 94 -6.41 2.37 6.44
C LEU A 94 -6.21 3.89 6.30
N GLU A 95 -5.00 4.31 6.56
CA GLU A 95 -4.59 5.71 6.42
C GLU A 95 -3.37 5.79 5.50
N SER A 96 -3.62 5.99 4.21
CA SER A 96 -2.60 6.07 3.17
C SER A 96 -1.66 4.85 3.15
N PRO A 97 -2.17 3.63 2.95
CA PRO A 97 -1.33 2.46 2.77
C PRO A 97 -0.42 2.65 1.57
N LEU A 98 0.88 2.31 1.71
CA LEU A 98 1.92 2.62 0.73
C LEU A 98 2.40 1.39 -0.06
N GLY A 99 1.92 0.21 0.26
CA GLY A 99 2.28 -1.02 -0.44
C GLY A 99 1.14 -1.99 -0.53
N ILE A 100 1.08 -2.70 -1.64
CA ILE A 100 0.17 -3.83 -1.85
C ILE A 100 0.90 -4.93 -2.62
N SER A 101 0.65 -6.17 -2.23
CA SER A 101 1.00 -7.35 -3.03
C SER A 101 -0.13 -8.36 -2.95
N VAL A 102 -0.47 -8.93 -4.10
CA VAL A 102 -1.56 -9.89 -4.24
C VAL A 102 -0.99 -11.24 -4.65
N PHE A 103 -1.20 -12.23 -3.81
CA PHE A 103 -0.78 -13.58 -4.07
C PHE A 103 -1.96 -14.54 -3.88
N ASP A 104 -2.50 -15.01 -4.98
CA ASP A 104 -3.73 -15.81 -5.05
C ASP A 104 -4.91 -15.09 -4.37
N ASN A 105 -5.36 -15.52 -3.22
CA ASN A 105 -6.42 -14.89 -2.44
C ASN A 105 -5.92 -14.11 -1.22
N GLN A 106 -4.62 -13.91 -1.12
CA GLN A 106 -4.00 -13.13 -0.06
C GLN A 106 -3.62 -11.74 -0.57
N ILE A 107 -4.06 -10.74 0.15
CA ILE A 107 -3.78 -9.33 -0.13
C ILE A 107 -2.94 -8.79 1.02
N VAL A 108 -1.65 -8.56 0.76
CA VAL A 108 -0.69 -8.08 1.74
C VAL A 108 -0.56 -6.57 1.59
N ILE A 109 -0.76 -5.86 2.69
CA ILE A 109 -0.81 -4.39 2.72
C ILE A 109 0.24 -3.85 3.67
N SER A 110 1.03 -2.89 3.19
CA SER A 110 1.89 -2.05 4.02
C SER A 110 1.09 -0.87 4.55
N GLN A 111 0.68 -0.99 5.80
CA GLN A 111 -0.06 0.06 6.51
C GLN A 111 0.63 0.34 7.84
N PRO A 112 1.54 1.33 7.94
CA PRO A 112 2.18 1.62 9.22
C PRO A 112 1.16 1.80 10.35
N PRO A 113 1.38 1.18 11.52
CA PRO A 113 2.60 0.49 11.96
C PRO A 113 2.73 -0.97 11.51
N ASP A 114 1.86 -1.48 10.64
CA ASP A 114 1.71 -2.90 10.37
C ASP A 114 1.96 -3.29 8.91
N ILE A 115 2.41 -4.54 8.70
CA ILE A 115 2.17 -5.30 7.49
C ILE A 115 1.01 -6.24 7.79
N VAL A 116 -0.07 -6.13 7.03
CA VAL A 116 -1.32 -6.87 7.25
C VAL A 116 -1.64 -7.76 6.06
N VAL A 117 -2.05 -8.99 6.33
CA VAL A 117 -2.56 -9.93 5.33
C VAL A 117 -4.06 -10.04 5.47
N TYR A 118 -4.78 -9.78 4.38
CA TYR A 118 -6.20 -10.07 4.24
C TYR A 118 -6.33 -11.29 3.32
N THR A 119 -7.08 -12.30 3.75
CA THR A 119 -7.36 -13.49 2.94
C THR A 119 -8.82 -13.50 2.54
N ASP A 120 -9.09 -13.34 1.26
CA ASP A 120 -10.43 -13.44 0.65
C ASP A 120 -10.78 -14.92 0.46
N ILE A 121 -11.43 -15.52 1.46
CA ILE A 121 -11.65 -16.97 1.51
C ILE A 121 -12.67 -17.42 0.46
N ASN A 122 -13.73 -16.65 0.28
CA ASN A 122 -14.80 -16.96 -0.68
C ASN A 122 -14.53 -16.40 -2.09
N ARG A 123 -13.47 -15.62 -2.27
CA ARG A 123 -13.00 -15.07 -3.55
C ARG A 123 -14.02 -14.16 -4.26
N ASP A 124 -14.81 -13.42 -3.48
CA ASP A 124 -15.84 -12.52 -4.01
C ASP A 124 -15.33 -11.09 -4.27
N LEU A 125 -14.04 -10.83 -3.96
CA LEU A 125 -13.38 -9.52 -4.09
C LEU A 125 -13.95 -8.47 -3.14
N LYS A 126 -14.38 -8.91 -1.96
CA LYS A 126 -14.89 -8.05 -0.90
C LYS A 126 -14.54 -8.65 0.45
N PHE A 127 -13.87 -7.89 1.30
CA PHE A 127 -13.53 -8.35 2.63
C PHE A 127 -14.76 -8.34 3.56
N ASP A 128 -15.16 -9.52 4.07
CA ASP A 128 -16.15 -9.69 5.12
C ASP A 128 -15.49 -10.37 6.33
N PRO A 129 -15.35 -9.69 7.49
CA PRO A 129 -14.69 -10.27 8.67
C PRO A 129 -15.40 -11.49 9.26
N LYS A 130 -16.60 -11.84 8.79
CA LYS A 130 -17.31 -13.06 9.18
C LYS A 130 -16.91 -14.28 8.36
N VAL A 131 -16.35 -14.06 7.18
CA VAL A 131 -15.96 -15.09 6.21
C VAL A 131 -14.47 -15.10 6.03
N ASP A 132 -13.88 -13.92 5.91
CA ASP A 132 -12.48 -13.68 5.55
C ASP A 132 -11.58 -13.51 6.77
N LYS A 133 -10.28 -13.57 6.52
CA LYS A 133 -9.28 -13.52 7.58
C LYS A 133 -8.43 -12.27 7.45
N LYS A 134 -8.14 -11.64 8.60
CA LYS A 134 -7.17 -10.56 8.74
C LYS A 134 -6.09 -11.00 9.73
N GLU A 135 -4.84 -10.87 9.33
CA GLU A 135 -3.68 -11.19 10.17
C GLU A 135 -2.65 -10.04 10.10
N VAL A 136 -2.08 -9.69 11.25
CA VAL A 136 -0.93 -8.80 11.30
C VAL A 136 0.32 -9.66 11.18
N LEU A 137 1.06 -9.51 10.09
CA LEU A 137 2.29 -10.24 9.83
C LEU A 137 3.47 -9.66 10.62
N LEU A 138 3.60 -8.34 10.59
CA LEU A 138 4.59 -7.59 11.37
C LEU A 138 3.96 -6.31 11.88
N THR A 139 4.40 -5.85 13.05
CA THR A 139 4.00 -4.56 13.64
C THR A 139 5.20 -3.83 14.22
N GLY A 140 5.10 -2.50 14.37
CA GLY A 140 6.12 -1.68 15.02
C GLY A 140 6.88 -0.73 14.10
N PHE A 141 6.40 -0.50 12.88
CA PHE A 141 6.95 0.52 12.00
C PHE A 141 6.51 1.91 12.44
N ASN A 142 7.49 2.85 12.49
CA ASN A 142 7.22 4.25 12.81
C ASN A 142 6.72 5.02 11.58
N GLY A 143 6.25 6.25 11.82
CA GLY A 143 5.97 7.19 10.75
C GLY A 143 4.65 6.93 10.03
N ARG A 144 3.59 6.67 10.79
CA ARG A 144 2.22 6.60 10.25
C ARG A 144 1.92 7.80 9.34
N GLN A 145 1.31 7.55 8.20
CA GLN A 145 1.04 8.54 7.13
C GLN A 145 2.28 9.29 6.63
N HIS A 146 3.44 8.68 6.71
CA HIS A 146 4.70 9.32 6.41
C HIS A 146 5.42 8.63 5.26
N ASP A 147 5.90 9.42 4.30
CA ASP A 147 6.65 8.99 3.13
C ASP A 147 8.04 8.40 3.44
N HIS A 148 8.48 8.43 4.68
CA HIS A 148 9.72 7.82 5.17
C HIS A 148 9.51 6.57 6.04
N SER A 149 8.30 6.01 6.04
CA SER A 149 7.94 4.81 6.79
C SER A 149 8.02 3.54 5.94
N LEU A 150 7.19 2.57 6.25
CA LEU A 150 7.01 1.34 5.50
C LEU A 150 6.38 1.63 4.14
N HIS A 151 6.99 1.12 3.08
CA HIS A 151 6.54 1.30 1.69
C HIS A 151 6.10 -0.03 1.08
N SER A 152 6.72 -0.38 -0.05
CA SER A 152 6.32 -1.53 -0.85
C SER A 152 6.52 -2.85 -0.10
N VAL A 153 5.63 -3.78 -0.37
CA VAL A 153 5.75 -5.20 -0.05
C VAL A 153 5.54 -5.98 -1.33
N THR A 154 6.30 -7.05 -1.52
CA THR A 154 6.17 -7.93 -2.69
C THR A 154 6.56 -9.36 -2.34
N SER A 155 5.99 -10.33 -3.04
CA SER A 155 6.41 -11.72 -2.95
C SER A 155 7.65 -11.97 -3.79
N GLY A 156 8.61 -12.74 -3.24
CA GLY A 156 9.79 -13.18 -3.97
C GLY A 156 9.62 -14.56 -4.60
N PRO A 157 10.45 -14.91 -5.58
CA PRO A 157 10.41 -16.22 -6.24
C PRO A 157 10.82 -17.38 -5.31
N ASP A 158 11.39 -17.06 -4.15
CA ASP A 158 11.79 -18.00 -3.09
C ASP A 158 10.67 -18.22 -2.05
N GLY A 159 9.47 -17.68 -2.28
CA GLY A 159 8.33 -17.80 -1.39
C GLY A 159 8.39 -16.90 -0.15
N LYS A 160 9.29 -15.90 -0.15
CA LYS A 160 9.40 -14.95 0.95
C LYS A 160 8.75 -13.63 0.61
N TRP A 161 8.37 -12.89 1.64
CA TRP A 161 7.95 -11.51 1.51
C TRP A 161 9.13 -10.56 1.60
N TYR A 162 9.19 -9.62 0.68
CA TYR A 162 10.17 -8.54 0.63
C TYR A 162 9.46 -7.23 0.89
N PHE A 163 9.97 -6.44 1.80
CA PHE A 163 9.44 -5.11 2.08
C PHE A 163 10.57 -4.12 2.29
N ASN A 164 10.28 -2.84 2.11
CA ASN A 164 11.22 -1.77 2.39
C ASN A 164 10.61 -0.73 3.32
N SER A 165 11.47 -0.12 4.11
CA SER A 165 11.11 0.98 5.00
C SER A 165 12.09 2.12 4.82
N GLY A 166 11.60 3.34 4.82
CA GLY A 166 12.39 4.54 4.87
C GLY A 166 13.04 4.75 6.25
N ASN A 167 13.53 5.96 6.48
CA ASN A 167 14.35 6.28 7.65
C ASN A 167 13.58 6.63 8.92
N CYS A 168 12.27 6.40 8.99
CA CYS A 168 11.49 6.57 10.21
C CYS A 168 11.80 5.53 11.30
N GLY A 169 12.47 4.44 10.92
CA GLY A 169 12.81 3.36 11.82
C GLY A 169 11.64 2.46 12.20
N ALA A 170 11.96 1.39 12.90
CA ALA A 170 10.97 0.44 13.39
C ALA A 170 11.48 -0.31 14.62
N ILE A 171 10.54 -0.81 15.42
CA ILE A 171 10.77 -1.85 16.42
C ILE A 171 9.70 -2.89 16.23
N PHE A 172 10.06 -4.08 15.82
CA PHE A 172 9.09 -5.15 15.61
C PHE A 172 9.58 -6.47 16.19
N THR A 173 8.63 -7.30 16.56
CA THR A 173 8.86 -8.64 17.10
C THR A 173 8.25 -9.64 16.13
N ASP A 174 9.02 -10.62 15.73
CA ASP A 174 8.54 -11.70 14.87
C ASP A 174 7.72 -12.75 15.66
N ASN A 175 7.16 -13.72 14.95
CA ASN A 175 6.35 -14.79 15.54
C ASN A 175 7.14 -15.71 16.49
N SER A 176 8.48 -15.67 16.46
CA SER A 176 9.33 -16.39 17.40
C SER A 176 9.58 -15.63 18.71
N GLY A 177 9.09 -14.39 18.82
CA GLY A 177 9.33 -13.50 19.94
C GLY A 177 10.65 -12.73 19.87
N LYS A 178 11.38 -12.81 18.74
CA LYS A 178 12.63 -12.06 18.54
C LYS A 178 12.33 -10.62 18.13
N THR A 179 12.89 -9.68 18.88
CA THR A 179 12.74 -8.25 18.60
C THR A 179 13.88 -7.72 17.75
N PHE A 180 13.52 -6.96 16.74
CA PHE A 180 14.40 -6.26 15.83
C PHE A 180 14.21 -4.76 15.95
N ARG A 181 15.30 -4.01 15.79
CA ARG A 181 15.29 -2.55 15.80
C ARG A 181 15.95 -2.02 14.55
N MET A 182 15.27 -1.17 13.84
CA MET A 182 15.81 -0.39 12.72
C MET A 182 16.13 1.01 13.22
N ASN A 183 17.38 1.43 13.03
CA ASN A 183 17.79 2.80 13.32
C ASN A 183 17.17 3.77 12.34
N THR A 184 17.05 5.02 12.81
CA THR A 184 16.60 6.12 11.99
C THR A 184 17.48 7.35 12.22
N ASN A 185 17.72 8.08 11.13
CA ASN A 185 18.30 9.42 11.16
C ASN A 185 17.21 10.50 11.06
N TYR A 186 15.98 10.12 10.81
CA TYR A 186 14.88 11.04 10.66
C TYR A 186 14.41 11.56 12.02
N ARG A 187 14.44 12.88 12.16
CA ARG A 187 14.01 13.60 13.36
C ARG A 187 12.84 14.51 13.03
N GLY A 188 11.74 13.94 12.58
CA GLY A 188 10.58 14.72 12.16
C GLY A 188 9.29 14.28 12.83
N GLY A 189 8.60 15.21 13.45
CA GLY A 189 7.22 15.10 13.85
C GLY A 189 6.92 13.98 14.86
N ALA A 190 5.79 13.31 14.66
CA ALA A 190 5.26 12.30 15.59
C ALA A 190 6.17 11.08 15.78
N SER A 191 7.06 10.80 14.82
CA SER A 191 7.94 9.64 14.90
C SER A 191 9.03 9.78 15.96
N GLU A 192 9.41 10.97 16.37
CA GLU A 192 10.44 11.15 17.41
C GLU A 192 10.10 10.46 18.73
N LYS A 193 8.83 10.33 19.04
CA LYS A 193 8.35 9.65 20.25
C LYS A 193 8.70 8.16 20.29
N TYR A 194 8.98 7.57 19.14
CA TYR A 194 9.15 6.13 18.97
C TYR A 194 10.60 5.75 18.69
N PHE A 195 11.54 6.69 18.78
CA PHE A 195 12.95 6.40 18.61
C PHE A 195 13.54 5.84 19.89
N TYR A 196 13.94 4.61 19.77
CA TYR A 196 14.61 3.90 20.86
C TYR A 196 16.08 3.69 20.52
N THR A 197 16.90 3.63 21.55
CA THR A 197 18.28 3.19 21.38
C THR A 197 18.30 1.75 20.90
N PRO A 198 18.91 1.45 19.76
CA PRO A 198 18.93 0.10 19.20
C PRO A 198 19.63 -0.86 20.16
N THR A 199 19.05 -2.03 20.36
CA THR A 199 19.68 -3.12 21.09
C THR A 199 20.22 -4.21 20.16
N HIS A 200 19.74 -4.21 18.90
CA HIS A 200 20.15 -5.16 17.87
C HIS A 200 20.36 -4.43 16.54
N GLU A 201 21.40 -4.81 15.83
CA GLU A 201 21.57 -4.39 14.44
C GLU A 201 20.90 -5.42 13.54
N LEU A 202 20.06 -4.95 12.64
CA LEU A 202 19.51 -5.79 11.60
C LEU A 202 20.53 -5.94 10.47
N LYS A 203 20.71 -7.18 10.02
CA LYS A 203 21.53 -7.46 8.84
C LYS A 203 20.62 -7.41 7.62
N GLY A 204 20.83 -6.44 6.75
CA GLY A 204 20.09 -6.28 5.51
C GLY A 204 20.75 -5.29 4.58
N ALA A 205 20.29 -5.21 3.36
CA ALA A 205 20.72 -4.19 2.43
C ALA A 205 20.20 -2.83 2.94
N LYS A 206 21.12 -1.89 3.13
CA LYS A 206 20.81 -0.53 3.53
C LYS A 206 21.02 0.39 2.34
N SER A 207 20.00 1.17 2.00
CA SER A 207 20.14 2.33 1.13
C SER A 207 20.39 3.59 1.97
N ASP A 208 20.72 4.71 1.34
CA ASP A 208 20.98 5.97 2.05
C ASP A 208 19.77 6.47 2.85
N ASP A 209 18.57 6.08 2.44
CA ASP A 209 17.30 6.51 3.00
C ASP A 209 16.38 5.37 3.47
N GLY A 210 16.85 4.11 3.43
CA GLY A 210 16.00 2.98 3.80
C GLY A 210 16.71 1.65 3.98
N TYR A 211 15.90 0.63 4.25
CA TYR A 211 16.31 -0.75 4.47
C TYR A 211 15.44 -1.70 3.66
N VAL A 212 16.05 -2.76 3.15
CA VAL A 212 15.34 -3.88 2.51
C VAL A 212 15.44 -5.10 3.43
N TRP A 213 14.34 -5.72 3.71
CA TRP A 213 14.23 -6.87 4.60
C TRP A 213 13.52 -8.03 3.93
N THR A 214 13.89 -9.23 4.34
CA THR A 214 13.22 -10.48 3.96
C THR A 214 12.70 -11.17 5.21
N SER A 215 11.50 -11.69 5.14
CA SER A 215 10.90 -12.55 6.16
C SER A 215 11.25 -14.03 5.92
#